data_7c7d84a988438d6555e8c03f6122b054
#
_entry.id   7c7d84a988438d6555e8c03f6122b054
#
_cell.length_a   1.000
_cell.length_b   1.000
_cell.length_c   1.000
_cell.angle_alpha   90.00
_cell.angle_beta   90.00
_cell.angle_gamma   90.00
#
_symmetry.space_group_name_H-M   'P 1'
#
loop_
_entity.id
_entity.type
_entity.pdbx_description
1 polymer ?
#
loop_
_entity_poly.entity_id
_entity_poly.type
_entity_poly.pdbx_seq_one_letter_code
_entity_poly.pdbx_strand_id
1 'polypeptide(L)'
;RSFFKFLREQKLRSDNPVALHKTPKIGRALPKDLSEQDVDALIQAPDIETALGLRDRAMFEVLYACGLRVSELLNLRLDLINLKQGYLRITGKGNKERLVPLGQIAVEWVEKYLIESRPQLYKSATDYLFLTQHGGIMSRQNFWYAIKRYALQAGIQAELSPHTLRHAFATHLLNHGADLRVVQMLLGHSDLSTTQIYTHVAQVRMQQLHASHHPRA
;
A
#
# COMPACT_ATOMS: atom_id res chain seq x y z
N ARG A 1 2.39 27.35 -16.57
CA ARG A 1 2.11 27.23 -18.02
C ARG A 1 0.62 27.04 -18.28
N SER A 2 -0.07 26.13 -17.62
CA SER A 2 -1.50 25.86 -17.80
C SER A 2 -2.38 27.11 -17.57
N PHE A 3 -2.06 27.90 -16.53
CA PHE A 3 -2.77 29.14 -16.23
C PHE A 3 -2.73 30.15 -17.39
N PHE A 4 -1.55 30.44 -17.94
CA PHE A 4 -1.43 31.37 -19.07
C PHE A 4 -2.01 30.82 -20.37
N LYS A 5 -2.00 29.49 -20.55
CA LYS A 5 -2.70 28.84 -21.65
C LYS A 5 -4.21 29.07 -21.53
N PHE A 6 -4.78 28.88 -20.34
CA PHE A 6 -6.19 29.16 -20.03
C PHE A 6 -6.56 30.61 -20.29
N LEU A 7 -5.76 31.59 -19.81
CA LEU A 7 -6.02 33.03 -20.08
C LEU A 7 -6.07 33.36 -21.56
N ARG A 8 -5.21 32.73 -22.36
CA ARG A 8 -5.20 32.92 -23.83
C ARG A 8 -6.43 32.28 -24.49
N GLU A 9 -6.83 31.10 -24.07
CA GLU A 9 -8.02 30.41 -24.55
C GLU A 9 -9.30 31.21 -24.25
N GLN A 10 -9.35 31.85 -23.07
CA GLN A 10 -10.43 32.74 -22.67
C GLN A 10 -10.33 34.18 -23.30
N LYS A 11 -9.37 34.42 -24.19
CA LYS A 11 -9.11 35.74 -24.82
C LYS A 11 -8.87 36.90 -23.82
N LEU A 12 -8.54 36.57 -22.57
CA LEU A 12 -8.20 37.53 -21.52
C LEU A 12 -6.76 38.06 -21.67
N ARG A 13 -5.92 37.40 -22.47
CA ARG A 13 -4.56 37.74 -22.76
C ARG A 13 -4.14 37.23 -24.15
N SER A 14 -3.33 38.02 -24.89
CA SER A 14 -2.87 37.61 -26.23
C SER A 14 -1.52 36.88 -26.21
N ASP A 15 -0.68 37.11 -25.19
CA ASP A 15 0.65 36.54 -25.03
C ASP A 15 0.73 35.45 -23.94
N ASN A 16 1.81 34.70 -23.96
CA ASN A 16 2.15 33.74 -22.91
C ASN A 16 3.57 34.02 -22.39
N PRO A 17 3.74 34.81 -21.34
CA PRO A 17 5.05 35.24 -20.84
C PRO A 17 5.97 34.10 -20.40
N VAL A 18 5.41 32.92 -20.14
CA VAL A 18 6.18 31.72 -19.74
C VAL A 18 6.38 30.73 -20.89
N ALA A 19 6.04 31.10 -22.14
CA ALA A 19 6.17 30.20 -23.29
C ALA A 19 7.62 29.74 -23.50
N LEU A 20 8.57 30.67 -23.38
CA LEU A 20 10.00 30.45 -23.59
C LEU A 20 10.73 29.91 -22.35
N HIS A 21 10.10 29.90 -21.18
CA HIS A 21 10.71 29.31 -19.99
C HIS A 21 10.88 27.81 -20.15
N LYS A 22 12.10 27.33 -20.26
CA LYS A 22 12.41 25.89 -20.19
C LYS A 22 12.11 25.40 -18.78
N THR A 23 11.29 24.39 -18.67
CA THR A 23 11.11 23.70 -17.39
C THR A 23 12.48 23.15 -16.96
N PRO A 24 12.95 23.44 -15.74
CA PRO A 24 14.19 22.84 -15.25
C PRO A 24 14.09 21.33 -15.39
N LYS A 25 15.05 20.73 -16.06
CA LYS A 25 15.22 19.27 -16.02
C LYS A 25 15.83 18.95 -14.66
N ILE A 26 14.98 18.72 -13.67
CA ILE A 26 15.43 18.11 -12.41
C ILE A 26 15.88 16.71 -12.80
N GLY A 27 17.19 16.47 -12.76
CA GLY A 27 17.72 15.11 -12.84
C GLY A 27 17.08 14.33 -11.71
N ARG A 28 16.07 13.52 -12.02
CA ARG A 28 15.57 12.54 -11.06
C ARG A 28 16.69 11.53 -10.91
N ALA A 29 17.43 11.60 -9.79
CA ALA A 29 18.11 10.42 -9.31
C ALA A 29 17.06 9.31 -9.27
N LEU A 30 17.32 8.19 -9.95
CA LEU A 30 16.46 7.03 -9.82
C LEU A 30 16.35 6.73 -8.32
N PRO A 31 15.16 6.66 -7.74
CA PRO A 31 15.02 6.24 -6.36
C PRO A 31 15.81 4.93 -6.23
N LYS A 32 16.65 4.81 -5.22
CA LYS A 32 17.25 3.52 -4.90
C LYS A 32 16.08 2.61 -4.56
N ASP A 33 15.89 1.57 -5.37
CA ASP A 33 14.86 0.57 -5.10
C ASP A 33 15.13 -0.02 -3.71
N LEU A 34 14.07 -0.18 -2.94
CA LEU A 34 14.14 -0.80 -1.63
C LEU A 34 14.45 -2.28 -1.84
N SER A 35 15.51 -2.78 -1.23
CA SER A 35 15.82 -4.21 -1.28
C SER A 35 14.82 -5.01 -0.43
N GLU A 36 14.69 -6.31 -0.68
CA GLU A 36 13.89 -7.21 0.16
C GLU A 36 14.40 -7.21 1.60
N GLN A 37 15.71 -7.12 1.80
CA GLN A 37 16.34 -7.00 3.12
C GLN A 37 15.93 -5.71 3.84
N ASP A 38 15.88 -4.58 3.14
CA ASP A 38 15.41 -3.31 3.72
C ASP A 38 13.92 -3.40 4.12
N VAL A 39 13.10 -4.05 3.27
CA VAL A 39 11.69 -4.26 3.57
C VAL A 39 11.52 -5.16 4.78
N ASP A 40 12.25 -6.26 4.86
CA ASP A 40 12.23 -7.17 6.02
C ASP A 40 12.67 -6.47 7.30
N ALA A 41 13.75 -5.69 7.25
CA ALA A 41 14.23 -4.90 8.38
C ALA A 41 13.18 -3.88 8.84
N LEU A 42 12.51 -3.18 7.91
CA LEU A 42 11.44 -2.24 8.22
C LEU A 42 10.25 -2.94 8.91
N ILE A 43 9.82 -4.06 8.34
CA ILE A 43 8.68 -4.82 8.85
C ILE A 43 8.98 -5.38 10.24
N GLN A 44 10.21 -5.77 10.52
CA GLN A 44 10.63 -6.33 11.81
C GLN A 44 10.95 -5.27 12.89
N ALA A 45 11.09 -4.00 12.52
CA ALA A 45 11.46 -2.93 13.44
C ALA A 45 10.43 -2.61 14.55
N PRO A 46 9.09 -2.78 14.37
CA PRO A 46 8.13 -2.55 15.43
C PRO A 46 8.32 -3.52 16.61
N ASP A 47 8.29 -2.98 17.84
CA ASP A 47 8.28 -3.77 19.07
C ASP A 47 6.93 -4.46 19.28
N ILE A 48 6.88 -5.75 18.99
CA ILE A 48 5.65 -6.57 19.01
C ILE A 48 5.10 -6.85 20.41
N GLU A 49 5.88 -6.56 21.47
CA GLU A 49 5.41 -6.67 22.85
C GLU A 49 4.47 -5.52 23.24
N THR A 50 4.45 -4.45 22.44
CA THR A 50 3.54 -3.34 22.62
C THR A 50 2.33 -3.44 21.70
N ALA A 51 1.15 -3.05 22.18
CA ALA A 51 -0.06 -3.05 21.35
C ALA A 51 0.07 -2.21 20.08
N LEU A 52 0.76 -1.06 20.14
CA LEU A 52 0.99 -0.22 18.97
C LEU A 52 2.02 -0.81 18.02
N GLY A 53 3.06 -1.44 18.54
CA GLY A 53 4.08 -2.07 17.70
C GLY A 53 3.54 -3.32 17.00
N LEU A 54 2.76 -4.17 17.68
CA LEU A 54 2.10 -5.31 17.06
C LEU A 54 1.12 -4.87 15.95
N ARG A 55 0.37 -3.78 16.19
CA ARG A 55 -0.47 -3.16 15.15
C ARG A 55 0.38 -2.71 13.95
N ASP A 56 1.47 -1.99 14.19
CA ASP A 56 2.32 -1.43 13.13
C ASP A 56 2.98 -2.56 12.33
N ARG A 57 3.39 -3.65 13.00
CA ARG A 57 3.88 -4.86 12.35
C ARG A 57 2.84 -5.43 11.39
N ALA A 58 1.61 -5.67 11.84
CA ALA A 58 0.54 -6.19 11.01
C ALA A 58 0.20 -5.24 9.85
N MET A 59 0.24 -3.92 10.08
CA MET A 59 0.02 -2.93 9.01
C MET A 59 1.09 -3.00 7.92
N PHE A 60 2.36 -3.15 8.29
CA PHE A 60 3.46 -3.26 7.31
C PHE A 60 3.39 -4.58 6.53
N GLU A 61 3.08 -5.69 7.20
CA GLU A 61 2.88 -6.97 6.52
C GLU A 61 1.76 -6.89 5.47
N VAL A 62 0.59 -6.36 5.84
CA VAL A 62 -0.54 -6.19 4.91
C VAL A 62 -0.20 -5.21 3.77
N LEU A 63 0.45 -4.10 4.10
CA LEU A 63 0.83 -3.10 3.09
C LEU A 63 1.74 -3.68 2.02
N TYR A 64 2.77 -4.43 2.45
CA TYR A 64 3.74 -5.04 1.55
C TYR A 64 3.17 -6.26 0.84
N ALA A 65 2.54 -7.19 1.53
CA ALA A 65 1.97 -8.40 0.94
C ALA A 65 0.91 -8.10 -0.14
N CYS A 66 0.14 -7.03 0.03
CA CYS A 66 -0.96 -6.69 -0.87
C CYS A 66 -0.66 -5.52 -1.82
N GLY A 67 0.47 -4.84 -1.66
CA GLY A 67 0.82 -3.64 -2.43
C GLY A 67 -0.24 -2.55 -2.35
N LEU A 68 -0.88 -2.35 -1.18
CA LEU A 68 -1.98 -1.40 -1.01
C LEU A 68 -1.52 0.05 -1.15
N ARG A 69 -2.47 0.93 -1.52
CA ARG A 69 -2.30 2.36 -1.26
C ARG A 69 -2.47 2.63 0.24
N VAL A 70 -1.78 3.64 0.77
CA VAL A 70 -1.91 3.99 2.19
C VAL A 70 -3.36 4.25 2.61
N SER A 71 -4.14 4.90 1.74
CA SER A 71 -5.56 5.13 2.02
C SER A 71 -6.40 3.86 2.05
N GLU A 72 -6.04 2.87 1.24
CA GLU A 72 -6.71 1.56 1.24
C GLU A 72 -6.41 0.82 2.55
N LEU A 73 -5.14 0.79 2.98
CA LEU A 73 -4.74 0.20 4.25
C LEU A 73 -5.43 0.84 5.47
N LEU A 74 -5.39 2.18 5.54
CA LEU A 74 -5.92 2.92 6.70
C LEU A 74 -7.45 2.84 6.81
N ASN A 75 -8.16 2.65 5.69
CA ASN A 75 -9.60 2.50 5.65
C ASN A 75 -10.07 1.03 5.58
N LEU A 76 -9.18 0.07 5.81
CA LEU A 76 -9.58 -1.33 5.89
C LEU A 76 -10.55 -1.56 7.04
N ARG A 77 -11.61 -2.31 6.76
CA ARG A 77 -12.64 -2.71 7.72
C ARG A 77 -12.62 -4.21 7.93
N LEU A 78 -13.17 -4.66 9.04
CA LEU A 78 -13.23 -6.08 9.38
C LEU A 78 -14.04 -6.91 8.38
N ASP A 79 -15.07 -6.33 7.76
CA ASP A 79 -15.91 -6.97 6.75
C ASP A 79 -15.22 -7.11 5.37
N LEU A 80 -14.10 -6.40 5.17
CA LEU A 80 -13.32 -6.41 3.92
C LEU A 80 -12.17 -7.43 3.92
N ILE A 81 -11.92 -8.08 5.06
CA ILE A 81 -10.85 -9.07 5.19
C ILE A 81 -11.42 -10.46 5.43
N ASN A 82 -10.95 -11.43 4.66
CA ASN A 82 -11.27 -12.83 4.85
C ASN A 82 -9.98 -13.61 5.16
N LEU A 83 -9.68 -13.77 6.45
CA LEU A 83 -8.46 -14.45 6.90
C LEU A 83 -8.49 -15.96 6.57
N LYS A 84 -9.66 -16.61 6.64
CA LYS A 84 -9.83 -18.01 6.28
C LYS A 84 -9.45 -18.30 4.82
N GLN A 85 -9.81 -17.39 3.93
CA GLN A 85 -9.57 -17.52 2.49
C GLN A 85 -8.35 -16.71 2.02
N GLY A 86 -7.67 -15.98 2.91
CA GLY A 86 -6.44 -15.24 2.64
C GLY A 86 -6.59 -14.15 1.58
N TYR A 87 -7.65 -13.33 1.65
CA TYR A 87 -7.81 -12.19 0.73
C TYR A 87 -8.42 -10.95 1.39
N LEU A 88 -8.19 -9.81 0.74
CA LEU A 88 -8.82 -8.52 1.01
C LEU A 88 -9.74 -8.13 -0.14
N ARG A 89 -10.87 -7.48 0.18
CA ARG A 89 -11.71 -6.77 -0.79
C ARG A 89 -11.38 -5.29 -0.70
N ILE A 90 -10.88 -4.71 -1.79
CA ILE A 90 -10.45 -3.32 -1.86
C ILE A 90 -11.28 -2.57 -2.87
N THR A 91 -11.89 -1.47 -2.45
CA THR A 91 -12.60 -0.55 -3.33
C THR A 91 -11.65 0.52 -3.84
N GLY A 92 -11.44 0.57 -5.15
CA GLY A 92 -10.55 1.51 -5.83
C GLY A 92 -11.28 2.75 -6.37
N LYS A 93 -10.57 3.52 -7.22
CA LYS A 93 -11.14 4.70 -7.90
C LYS A 93 -12.32 4.29 -8.78
N GLY A 94 -13.42 5.05 -8.71
CA GLY A 94 -14.64 4.76 -9.47
C GLY A 94 -15.49 3.64 -8.88
N ASN A 95 -15.36 3.38 -7.58
CA ASN A 95 -16.12 2.34 -6.86
C ASN A 95 -15.91 0.91 -7.42
N LYS A 96 -14.80 0.68 -8.12
CA LYS A 96 -14.43 -0.65 -8.62
C LYS A 96 -13.78 -1.44 -7.49
N GLU A 97 -14.33 -2.61 -7.20
CA GLU A 97 -13.76 -3.53 -6.22
C GLU A 97 -12.69 -4.42 -6.87
N ARG A 98 -11.74 -4.86 -6.06
CA ARG A 98 -10.80 -5.92 -6.43
C ARG A 98 -10.51 -6.81 -5.23
N LEU A 99 -10.24 -8.09 -5.48
CA LEU A 99 -9.71 -9.01 -4.49
C LEU A 99 -8.19 -9.01 -4.58
N VAL A 100 -7.54 -8.93 -3.43
CA VAL A 100 -6.07 -8.94 -3.32
C VAL A 100 -5.68 -10.07 -2.37
N PRO A 101 -4.81 -11.01 -2.79
CA PRO A 101 -4.28 -12.04 -1.91
C PRO A 101 -3.54 -11.41 -0.73
N LEU A 102 -3.64 -12.04 0.44
CA LEU A 102 -3.02 -11.53 1.67
C LEU A 102 -1.68 -12.20 1.98
N GLY A 103 -1.50 -13.46 1.55
CA GLY A 103 -0.35 -14.26 1.94
C GLY A 103 -0.44 -14.79 3.39
N GLN A 104 0.16 -15.94 3.64
CA GLN A 104 0.03 -16.63 4.92
C GLN A 104 0.65 -15.81 6.06
N ILE A 105 1.83 -15.25 5.86
CA ILE A 105 2.53 -14.45 6.89
C ILE A 105 1.69 -13.24 7.32
N ALA A 106 1.08 -12.53 6.36
CA ALA A 106 0.23 -11.39 6.68
C ALA A 106 -1.07 -11.80 7.39
N VAL A 107 -1.64 -12.97 7.06
CA VAL A 107 -2.79 -13.54 7.79
C VAL A 107 -2.42 -13.75 9.26
N GLU A 108 -1.31 -14.43 9.55
CA GLU A 108 -0.85 -14.73 10.91
C GLU A 108 -0.63 -13.46 11.74
N TRP A 109 0.00 -12.43 11.16
CA TRP A 109 0.20 -11.16 11.88
C TRP A 109 -1.10 -10.38 12.10
N VAL A 110 -2.05 -10.44 11.18
CA VAL A 110 -3.37 -9.83 11.38
C VAL A 110 -4.16 -10.58 12.44
N GLU A 111 -4.15 -11.92 12.45
CA GLU A 111 -4.80 -12.73 13.47
C GLU A 111 -4.23 -12.42 14.86
N LYS A 112 -2.89 -12.41 14.99
CA LYS A 112 -2.22 -12.04 16.23
C LYS A 112 -2.60 -10.65 16.69
N TYR A 113 -2.61 -9.66 15.80
CA TYR A 113 -3.04 -8.30 16.12
C TYR A 113 -4.50 -8.25 16.60
N LEU A 114 -5.42 -8.96 15.94
CA LEU A 114 -6.84 -8.99 16.30
C LEU A 114 -7.08 -9.59 17.70
N ILE A 115 -6.28 -10.58 18.08
CA ILE A 115 -6.42 -11.29 19.36
C ILE A 115 -5.72 -10.50 20.49
N GLU A 116 -4.48 -10.09 20.29
CA GLU A 116 -3.62 -9.61 21.38
C GLU A 116 -3.63 -8.07 21.52
N SER A 117 -3.69 -7.32 20.43
CA SER A 117 -3.49 -5.87 20.44
C SER A 117 -4.78 -5.07 20.23
N ARG A 118 -5.59 -5.44 19.22
CA ARG A 118 -6.79 -4.67 18.88
C ARG A 118 -7.76 -4.48 20.06
N PRO A 119 -8.02 -5.48 20.94
CA PRO A 119 -8.87 -5.28 22.10
C PRO A 119 -8.37 -4.17 23.06
N GLN A 120 -7.05 -4.00 23.20
CA GLN A 120 -6.45 -2.97 24.03
C GLN A 120 -6.63 -1.57 23.42
N LEU A 121 -6.71 -1.47 22.09
CA LEU A 121 -6.87 -0.24 21.33
C LEU A 121 -8.35 0.11 21.07
N TYR A 122 -9.28 -0.82 21.31
CA TYR A 122 -10.70 -0.64 21.06
C TYR A 122 -11.33 0.21 22.16
N LYS A 123 -11.67 1.45 21.86
CA LYS A 123 -12.25 2.43 22.82
C LYS A 123 -13.72 2.76 22.54
N SER A 124 -14.17 2.60 21.31
CA SER A 124 -15.54 2.86 20.87
C SER A 124 -15.92 1.92 19.72
N ALA A 125 -17.22 1.74 19.47
CA ALA A 125 -17.70 0.89 18.39
C ALA A 125 -17.14 1.35 17.04
N THR A 126 -16.38 0.48 16.39
CA THR A 126 -15.76 0.75 15.10
C THR A 126 -15.43 -0.55 14.36
N ASP A 127 -15.68 -0.55 13.05
CA ASP A 127 -15.38 -1.68 12.17
C ASP A 127 -14.00 -1.56 11.50
N TYR A 128 -13.27 -0.46 11.74
CA TYR A 128 -11.93 -0.32 11.18
C TYR A 128 -10.98 -1.39 11.73
N LEU A 129 -10.19 -1.95 10.82
CA LEU A 129 -9.25 -3.01 11.17
C LEU A 129 -8.16 -2.47 12.11
N PHE A 130 -7.43 -1.42 11.69
CA PHE A 130 -6.29 -0.88 12.41
C PHE A 130 -6.65 0.38 13.19
N LEU A 131 -6.43 0.34 14.51
CA LEU A 131 -6.82 1.39 15.44
C LEU A 131 -5.61 2.16 15.99
N THR A 132 -5.81 3.45 16.24
CA THR A 132 -4.86 4.25 17.01
C THR A 132 -5.00 3.96 18.52
N GLN A 133 -4.08 4.48 19.33
CA GLN A 133 -4.18 4.40 20.80
C GLN A 133 -5.47 5.02 21.37
N HIS A 134 -6.14 5.87 20.59
CA HIS A 134 -7.40 6.52 20.97
C HIS A 134 -8.64 5.79 20.38
N GLY A 135 -8.45 4.65 19.73
CA GLY A 135 -9.54 3.85 19.17
C GLY A 135 -10.04 4.33 17.80
N GLY A 136 -9.49 5.39 17.24
CA GLY A 136 -9.87 5.94 15.94
C GLY A 136 -8.99 5.46 14.78
N ILE A 137 -9.28 5.97 13.58
CA ILE A 137 -8.50 5.72 12.37
C ILE A 137 -7.17 6.48 12.43
N MET A 138 -6.10 5.86 11.94
CA MET A 138 -4.80 6.53 11.79
C MET A 138 -4.83 7.49 10.60
N SER A 139 -4.27 8.70 10.76
CA SER A 139 -4.07 9.63 9.65
C SER A 139 -2.92 9.18 8.74
N ARG A 140 -2.96 9.58 7.45
CA ARG A 140 -1.86 9.33 6.50
C ARG A 140 -0.54 9.91 7.00
N GLN A 141 -0.58 11.06 7.64
CA GLN A 141 0.59 11.74 8.20
C GLN A 141 1.20 10.93 9.35
N ASN A 142 0.37 10.42 10.27
CA ASN A 142 0.85 9.59 11.37
C ASN A 142 1.46 8.27 10.87
N PHE A 143 0.86 7.65 9.87
CA PHE A 143 1.43 6.45 9.26
C PHE A 143 2.76 6.73 8.56
N TRP A 144 2.87 7.85 7.87
CA TRP A 144 4.13 8.28 7.26
C TRP A 144 5.24 8.54 8.31
N TYR A 145 4.90 9.15 9.45
CA TYR A 145 5.83 9.31 10.57
C TYR A 145 6.24 7.96 11.17
N ALA A 146 5.31 7.01 11.28
CA ALA A 146 5.62 5.66 11.74
C ALA A 146 6.63 4.97 10.81
N ILE A 147 6.42 5.00 9.49
CA ILE A 147 7.36 4.46 8.50
C ILE A 147 8.74 5.09 8.68
N LYS A 148 8.85 6.42 8.77
CA LYS A 148 10.14 7.10 8.95
C LYS A 148 10.85 6.72 10.24
N ARG A 149 10.11 6.63 11.34
CA ARG A 149 10.66 6.21 12.63
C ARG A 149 11.24 4.81 12.55
N TYR A 150 10.49 3.85 12.02
CA TYR A 150 10.95 2.46 11.90
C TYR A 150 12.06 2.29 10.87
N ALA A 151 12.06 3.06 9.79
CA ALA A 151 13.16 3.09 8.84
C ALA A 151 14.47 3.55 9.50
N LEU A 152 14.41 4.59 10.34
CA LEU A 152 15.57 5.06 11.10
C LEU A 152 16.05 3.99 12.10
N GLN A 153 15.14 3.33 12.80
CA GLN A 153 15.46 2.23 13.73
C GLN A 153 16.12 1.04 13.01
N ALA A 154 15.67 0.73 11.81
CA ALA A 154 16.19 -0.34 10.97
C ALA A 154 17.50 0.06 10.23
N GLY A 155 17.99 1.29 10.38
CA GLY A 155 19.20 1.76 9.70
C GLY A 155 19.04 1.96 8.19
N ILE A 156 17.81 2.05 7.68
CA ILE A 156 17.52 2.19 6.25
C ILE A 156 17.77 3.64 5.83
N GLN A 157 18.70 3.83 4.89
CA GLN A 157 19.10 5.16 4.41
C GLN A 157 18.26 5.66 3.22
N ALA A 158 17.45 4.79 2.61
CA ALA A 158 16.59 5.17 1.50
C ALA A 158 15.44 6.08 1.97
N GLU A 159 15.03 7.03 1.13
CA GLU A 159 13.82 7.80 1.39
C GLU A 159 12.58 6.90 1.30
N LEU A 160 12.01 6.58 2.46
CA LEU A 160 10.84 5.72 2.55
C LEU A 160 9.55 6.51 2.60
N SER A 161 8.59 6.02 1.84
CA SER A 161 7.20 6.46 1.83
C SER A 161 6.29 5.25 1.60
N PRO A 162 4.98 5.35 1.87
CA PRO A 162 4.04 4.28 1.50
C PRO A 162 4.05 3.95 0.01
N HIS A 163 4.37 4.92 -0.85
CA HIS A 163 4.51 4.69 -2.30
C HIS A 163 5.75 3.88 -2.63
N THR A 164 6.86 4.09 -1.90
CA THR A 164 8.10 3.32 -2.08
C THR A 164 7.89 1.85 -1.73
N LEU A 165 7.15 1.54 -0.64
CA LEU A 165 6.80 0.16 -0.27
C LEU A 165 5.91 -0.52 -1.31
N ARG A 166 4.93 0.20 -1.84
CA ARG A 166 4.09 -0.32 -2.92
C ARG A 166 4.89 -0.51 -4.23
N HIS A 167 5.88 0.33 -4.49
CA HIS A 167 6.79 0.15 -5.62
C HIS A 167 7.67 -1.08 -5.42
N ALA A 168 8.23 -1.25 -4.23
CA ALA A 168 9.00 -2.44 -3.86
C ALA A 168 8.19 -3.73 -4.04
N PHE A 169 6.93 -3.77 -3.59
CA PHE A 169 6.02 -4.89 -3.87
C PHE A 169 5.97 -5.25 -5.37
N ALA A 170 5.76 -4.24 -6.23
CA ALA A 170 5.68 -4.47 -7.67
C ALA A 170 7.01 -4.98 -8.25
N THR A 171 8.13 -4.34 -7.88
CA THR A 171 9.47 -4.67 -8.35
C THR A 171 9.88 -6.07 -7.90
N HIS A 172 9.64 -6.42 -6.64
CA HIS A 172 10.00 -7.73 -6.10
C HIS A 172 9.20 -8.86 -6.74
N LEU A 173 7.88 -8.69 -6.94
CA LEU A 173 7.09 -9.66 -7.69
C LEU A 173 7.63 -9.89 -9.11
N LEU A 174 7.96 -8.81 -9.82
CA LEU A 174 8.55 -8.91 -11.17
C LEU A 174 9.91 -9.60 -11.15
N ASN A 175 10.77 -9.31 -10.18
CA ASN A 175 12.08 -9.94 -10.01
C ASN A 175 11.96 -11.44 -9.73
N HIS A 176 10.88 -11.85 -9.05
CA HIS A 176 10.55 -13.26 -8.82
C HIS A 176 9.78 -13.91 -9.98
N GLY A 177 9.71 -13.24 -11.14
CA GLY A 177 9.14 -13.80 -12.36
C GLY A 177 7.63 -13.67 -12.51
N ALA A 178 6.96 -12.85 -11.70
CA ALA A 178 5.55 -12.58 -11.90
C ALA A 178 5.31 -11.83 -13.23
N ASP A 179 4.23 -12.17 -13.92
CA ASP A 179 3.82 -11.47 -15.13
C ASP A 179 3.39 -10.03 -14.82
N LEU A 180 3.82 -9.07 -15.66
CA LEU A 180 3.51 -7.65 -15.47
C LEU A 180 2.00 -7.37 -15.41
N ARG A 181 1.18 -8.10 -16.18
CA ARG A 181 -0.27 -7.93 -16.16
C ARG A 181 -0.85 -8.34 -14.80
N VAL A 182 -0.32 -9.42 -14.21
CA VAL A 182 -0.74 -9.87 -12.87
C VAL A 182 -0.42 -8.79 -11.83
N VAL A 183 0.79 -8.24 -11.86
CA VAL A 183 1.18 -7.15 -10.95
C VAL A 183 0.29 -5.92 -11.15
N GLN A 184 -0.02 -5.53 -12.39
CA GLN A 184 -0.94 -4.42 -12.68
C GLN A 184 -2.36 -4.68 -12.15
N MET A 185 -2.85 -5.92 -12.24
CA MET A 185 -4.15 -6.31 -11.69
C MET A 185 -4.18 -6.22 -10.16
N LEU A 186 -3.16 -6.74 -9.48
CA LEU A 186 -3.01 -6.64 -8.02
C LEU A 186 -2.99 -5.19 -7.55
N LEU A 187 -2.29 -4.34 -8.29
CA LEU A 187 -2.19 -2.91 -8.00
C LEU A 187 -3.48 -2.12 -8.33
N GLY A 188 -4.41 -2.69 -9.08
CA GLY A 188 -5.67 -2.04 -9.45
C GLY A 188 -5.47 -0.88 -10.44
N HIS A 189 -4.70 -1.12 -11.50
CA HIS A 189 -4.60 -0.21 -12.63
C HIS A 189 -5.87 -0.28 -13.48
N SER A 190 -6.49 0.87 -13.75
CA SER A 190 -7.87 1.00 -14.22
C SER A 190 -8.15 0.56 -15.68
N ASP A 191 -7.13 0.29 -16.48
CA ASP A 191 -7.28 0.02 -17.92
C ASP A 191 -7.54 -1.46 -18.27
N LEU A 192 -7.46 -2.35 -17.28
CA LEU A 192 -7.81 -3.75 -17.48
C LEU A 192 -9.22 -3.98 -16.94
N SER A 193 -10.14 -4.39 -17.80
CA SER A 193 -11.54 -4.63 -17.49
C SER A 193 -11.69 -5.59 -16.31
N THR A 194 -12.00 -5.05 -15.16
CA THR A 194 -12.01 -5.74 -13.85
C THR A 194 -13.18 -6.72 -13.66
N THR A 195 -14.10 -6.80 -14.62
CA THR A 195 -15.32 -7.61 -14.50
C THR A 195 -15.08 -9.13 -14.51
N GLN A 196 -13.92 -9.58 -14.98
CA GLN A 196 -13.59 -11.01 -15.06
C GLN A 196 -12.86 -11.58 -13.83
N ILE A 197 -12.47 -10.74 -12.86
CA ILE A 197 -11.61 -11.15 -11.74
C ILE A 197 -12.39 -11.81 -10.58
N TYR A 198 -13.72 -11.75 -10.61
CA TYR A 198 -14.57 -12.21 -9.51
C TYR A 198 -14.94 -13.70 -9.55
N THR A 199 -14.43 -14.46 -10.50
CA THR A 199 -14.67 -15.90 -10.49
C THR A 199 -13.76 -16.58 -9.47
N HIS A 200 -14.26 -17.60 -8.80
CA HIS A 200 -13.48 -18.42 -7.87
C HIS A 200 -12.17 -18.94 -8.49
N VAL A 201 -12.20 -19.28 -9.78
CA VAL A 201 -11.02 -19.73 -10.55
C VAL A 201 -9.95 -18.64 -10.67
N ALA A 202 -10.36 -17.40 -10.93
CA ALA A 202 -9.43 -16.26 -11.00
C ALA A 202 -8.81 -15.94 -9.63
N GLN A 203 -9.58 -16.06 -8.56
CA GLN A 203 -9.12 -15.88 -7.19
C GLN A 203 -8.05 -16.91 -6.79
N VAL A 204 -8.32 -18.18 -7.01
CA VAL A 204 -7.35 -19.28 -6.75
C VAL A 204 -6.07 -19.08 -7.55
N ARG A 205 -6.18 -18.71 -8.83
CA ARG A 205 -5.02 -18.43 -9.67
C ARG A 205 -4.19 -17.24 -9.16
N MET A 206 -4.84 -16.17 -8.70
CA MET A 206 -4.13 -15.02 -8.13
C MET A 206 -3.42 -15.37 -6.82
N GLN A 207 -4.04 -16.19 -5.96
CA GLN A 207 -3.40 -16.69 -4.74
C GLN A 207 -2.18 -17.57 -5.06
N GLN A 208 -2.30 -18.48 -6.03
CA GLN A 208 -1.18 -19.32 -6.46
C GLN A 208 -0.03 -18.49 -7.04
N LEU A 209 -0.33 -17.48 -7.87
CA LEU A 209 0.68 -16.58 -8.42
C LEU A 209 1.34 -15.74 -7.33
N HIS A 210 0.57 -15.25 -6.36
CA HIS A 210 1.12 -14.55 -5.20
C HIS A 210 2.03 -15.48 -4.39
N ALA A 211 1.56 -16.66 -4.04
CA ALA A 211 2.32 -17.66 -3.28
C ALA A 211 3.61 -18.10 -3.99
N SER A 212 3.62 -18.11 -5.34
CA SER A 212 4.81 -18.53 -6.12
C SER A 212 5.85 -17.43 -6.28
N HIS A 213 5.46 -16.16 -6.17
CA HIS A 213 6.33 -15.04 -6.57
C HIS A 213 6.51 -13.97 -5.49
N HIS A 214 5.70 -13.95 -4.45
CA HIS A 214 5.86 -12.95 -3.40
C HIS A 214 6.84 -13.44 -2.33
N PRO A 215 7.85 -12.62 -1.93
CA PRO A 215 8.87 -13.02 -0.95
C PRO A 215 8.33 -13.40 0.43
N ARG A 216 7.11 -12.96 0.75
CA ARG A 216 6.42 -13.21 2.04
C ARG A 216 5.02 -13.81 1.81
N ALA A 217 4.92 -14.76 0.89
CA ALA A 217 3.67 -15.48 0.61
C ALA A 217 3.29 -16.47 1.70
#